data_86f88e71c69ff2c4c5c69359cfc91431
#
_entry.id   86f88e71c69ff2c4c5c69359cfc91431
#
_cell.length_a   1.000
_cell.length_b   1.000
_cell.length_c   1.000
_cell.angle_alpha   90.00
_cell.angle_beta   90.00
_cell.angle_gamma   90.00
#
_symmetry.space_group_name_H-M   'P 1'
#
loop_
_entity.id
_entity.type
_entity.pdbx_description
1 polymer ?
#
loop_
_entity_poly.entity_id
_entity_poly.type
_entity_poly.pdbx_seq_one_letter_code
_entity_poly.pdbx_strand_id
1 'polypeptide(L)'
;MKKVLFILTTAIIVMACGGGSTEAGKEVAATATTAATTGNALSDNPDYQKGLALVAGSDCLTCHKTSEKNIGPAYKEVAAKYENTEENVKMLAGKIIKGGSGNWGAIPMTPHPQLKQEDVEAMVKYIFLLKK
;
A
#
# COMPACT_ATOMS: atom_id res chain seq x y z
N MET A 1 16.36 -27.67 35.42
CA MET A 1 16.44 -29.17 35.44
C MET A 1 15.20 -29.65 34.67
N LYS A 2 15.37 -30.18 33.54
CA LYS A 2 14.78 -31.31 32.83
C LYS A 2 14.95 -31.09 31.34
N LYS A 3 16.05 -31.68 30.84
CA LYS A 3 16.30 -31.93 29.43
C LYS A 3 15.36 -33.03 28.96
N VAL A 4 14.64 -32.81 27.88
CA VAL A 4 14.01 -33.90 27.14
C VAL A 4 14.57 -33.87 25.72
N LEU A 5 15.41 -34.83 25.50
CA LEU A 5 16.03 -35.25 24.26
C LEU A 5 15.02 -36.13 23.51
N PHE A 6 14.64 -35.78 22.28
CA PHE A 6 13.96 -36.72 21.39
C PHE A 6 14.79 -36.88 20.11
N ILE A 7 15.20 -38.12 19.97
CA ILE A 7 16.05 -38.70 18.92
C ILE A 7 15.17 -39.14 17.75
N LEU A 8 15.60 -38.76 16.58
CA LEU A 8 15.69 -39.50 15.31
C LEU A 8 14.61 -40.50 14.91
N THR A 9 14.04 -40.37 13.73
CA THR A 9 14.01 -41.46 12.74
C THR A 9 13.94 -40.92 11.31
N THR A 10 14.96 -41.26 10.58
CA THR A 10 15.17 -41.23 9.13
C THR A 10 14.23 -42.21 8.41
N ALA A 11 13.60 -41.79 7.31
CA ALA A 11 13.10 -42.71 6.31
C ALA A 11 13.36 -42.11 4.92
N ILE A 12 14.37 -42.62 4.28
CA ILE A 12 14.71 -42.46 2.85
C ILE A 12 13.83 -43.44 2.08
N ILE A 13 13.05 -42.94 1.15
CA ILE A 13 12.48 -43.76 0.09
C ILE A 13 12.94 -43.20 -1.25
N VAL A 14 13.91 -43.90 -1.82
CA VAL A 14 14.33 -43.80 -3.22
C VAL A 14 13.40 -44.71 -4.03
N MET A 15 12.75 -44.16 -5.03
CA MET A 15 12.10 -44.97 -6.08
C MET A 15 12.49 -44.40 -7.43
N ALA A 16 13.43 -45.09 -8.06
CA ALA A 16 13.81 -44.93 -9.44
C ALA A 16 13.00 -45.90 -10.29
N CYS A 17 12.47 -45.41 -11.40
CA CYS A 17 12.10 -46.13 -12.63
C CYS A 17 11.93 -45.06 -13.70
N GLY A 18 12.63 -44.94 -14.81
CA GLY A 18 13.18 -45.94 -15.70
C GLY A 18 12.34 -46.05 -16.97
N GLY A 19 12.88 -45.59 -18.13
CA GLY A 19 12.40 -45.87 -19.48
C GLY A 19 11.57 -44.74 -20.11
N GLY A 20 11.95 -44.03 -21.18
CA GLY A 20 12.48 -44.44 -22.44
C GLY A 20 11.52 -44.07 -23.58
N SER A 21 12.05 -43.36 -24.61
CA SER A 21 11.59 -43.26 -25.99
C SER A 21 10.87 -41.99 -26.46
N THR A 22 11.66 -41.17 -27.15
CA THR A 22 11.46 -40.50 -28.46
C THR A 22 10.05 -40.54 -29.05
N GLU A 23 9.47 -39.38 -29.41
CA GLU A 23 9.13 -39.02 -30.80
C GLU A 23 8.67 -37.55 -30.88
N ALA A 24 9.33 -36.87 -31.76
CA ALA A 24 8.94 -35.89 -32.76
C ALA A 24 7.66 -35.04 -32.58
N GLY A 25 7.86 -33.74 -32.51
CA GLY A 25 7.19 -32.82 -33.40
C GLY A 25 5.71 -32.55 -33.15
N LYS A 26 5.43 -31.48 -32.43
CA LYS A 26 4.45 -30.51 -32.88
C LYS A 26 4.67 -29.21 -32.10
N GLU A 27 5.20 -28.29 -32.80
CA GLU A 27 5.18 -26.85 -32.46
C GLU A 27 3.72 -26.45 -32.29
N VAL A 28 3.24 -26.41 -31.07
CA VAL A 28 2.03 -25.70 -30.71
C VAL A 28 2.49 -24.33 -30.25
N ALA A 29 2.30 -23.38 -31.17
CA ALA A 29 2.34 -21.96 -30.82
C ALA A 29 1.66 -21.76 -29.46
N ALA A 30 2.46 -21.52 -28.43
CA ALA A 30 1.96 -21.03 -27.20
C ALA A 30 1.37 -19.65 -27.53
N THR A 31 0.06 -19.64 -27.74
CA THR A 31 -0.72 -18.41 -27.66
C THR A 31 -0.46 -17.90 -26.25
N ALA A 32 0.46 -16.95 -26.15
CA ALA A 32 0.58 -16.12 -24.98
C ALA A 32 -0.78 -15.43 -24.83
N THR A 33 -1.63 -16.04 -24.05
CA THR A 33 -2.76 -15.35 -23.46
C THR A 33 -2.13 -14.23 -22.68
N THR A 34 -2.05 -13.07 -23.31
CA THR A 34 -1.86 -11.80 -22.66
C THR A 34 -3.01 -11.71 -21.67
N ALA A 35 -2.79 -12.21 -20.46
CA ALA A 35 -3.58 -11.81 -19.33
C ALA A 35 -3.47 -10.29 -19.35
N ALA A 36 -4.54 -9.63 -19.78
CA ALA A 36 -4.70 -8.21 -19.63
C ALA A 36 -4.50 -7.93 -18.15
N THR A 37 -3.28 -7.62 -17.79
CA THR A 37 -2.96 -6.95 -16.56
C THR A 37 -3.67 -5.62 -16.67
N THR A 38 -4.91 -5.58 -16.16
CA THR A 38 -5.54 -4.35 -15.75
C THR A 38 -4.71 -3.89 -14.57
N GLY A 39 -3.45 -3.52 -14.85
CA GLY A 39 -2.61 -2.80 -13.95
C GLY A 39 -3.43 -1.59 -13.55
N ASN A 40 -3.78 -1.50 -12.26
CA ASN A 40 -4.44 -0.34 -11.74
C ASN A 40 -3.52 0.84 -12.09
N ALA A 41 -3.89 1.65 -13.08
CA ALA A 41 -3.11 2.82 -13.49
C ALA A 41 -2.74 3.73 -12.31
N LEU A 42 -3.47 3.55 -11.20
CA LEU A 42 -3.21 4.21 -9.93
C LEU A 42 -2.00 3.60 -9.19
N SER A 43 -1.86 2.26 -9.17
CA SER A 43 -0.74 1.60 -8.48
C SER A 43 0.61 1.86 -9.16
N ASP A 44 0.60 2.17 -10.46
CA ASP A 44 1.82 2.46 -11.23
C ASP A 44 2.24 3.95 -11.15
N ASN A 45 1.39 4.79 -10.53
CA ASN A 45 1.67 6.20 -10.34
C ASN A 45 2.74 6.40 -9.25
N PRO A 46 3.87 7.06 -9.53
CA PRO A 46 4.96 7.25 -8.56
C PRO A 46 4.54 8.07 -7.33
N ASP A 47 3.68 9.06 -7.49
CA ASP A 47 3.16 9.86 -6.37
C ASP A 47 2.26 9.00 -5.47
N TYR A 48 1.50 8.07 -6.06
CA TYR A 48 0.69 7.12 -5.31
C TYR A 48 1.58 6.18 -4.48
N GLN A 49 2.59 5.57 -5.09
CA GLN A 49 3.49 4.64 -4.41
C GLN A 49 4.28 5.32 -3.29
N LYS A 50 4.87 6.49 -3.57
CA LYS A 50 5.64 7.25 -2.58
C LYS A 50 4.77 7.67 -1.42
N GLY A 51 3.62 8.30 -1.69
CA GLY A 51 2.73 8.79 -0.65
C GLY A 51 2.10 7.67 0.18
N LEU A 52 1.72 6.53 -0.45
CA LEU A 52 1.23 5.34 0.25
C LEU A 52 2.29 4.79 1.23
N ALA A 53 3.54 4.66 0.79
CA ALA A 53 4.62 4.16 1.63
C ALA A 53 4.85 5.08 2.85
N LEU A 54 4.83 6.39 2.66
CA LEU A 54 4.98 7.38 3.73
C LEU A 54 3.82 7.34 4.73
N VAL A 55 2.58 7.24 4.24
CA VAL A 55 1.38 7.10 5.10
C VAL A 55 1.40 5.80 5.89
N ALA A 56 1.77 4.69 5.24
CA ALA A 56 1.85 3.37 5.89
C ALA A 56 2.98 3.29 6.93
N GLY A 57 4.08 4.02 6.72
CA GLY A 57 5.20 4.12 7.65
C GLY A 57 4.97 5.10 8.81
N SER A 58 3.82 5.76 8.85
CA SER A 58 3.44 6.74 9.87
C SER A 58 2.22 6.25 10.65
N ASP A 59 1.87 6.96 11.73
CA ASP A 59 0.72 6.63 12.60
C ASP A 59 -0.64 7.12 12.07
N CYS A 60 -0.68 7.67 10.86
CA CYS A 60 -1.86 8.28 10.23
C CYS A 60 -3.10 7.38 10.26
N LEU A 61 -2.92 6.08 9.97
CA LEU A 61 -4.00 5.10 9.85
C LEU A 61 -4.65 4.73 11.20
N THR A 62 -4.08 5.18 12.32
CA THR A 62 -4.70 5.07 13.65
C THR A 62 -5.99 5.89 13.73
N CYS A 63 -5.97 7.09 13.13
CA CYS A 63 -7.08 8.03 13.18
C CYS A 63 -7.85 8.13 11.84
N HIS A 64 -7.20 7.89 10.71
CA HIS A 64 -7.79 7.96 9.38
C HIS A 64 -7.96 6.58 8.76
N LYS A 65 -8.97 6.43 7.92
CA LYS A 65 -9.17 5.28 7.02
C LYS A 65 -9.26 5.78 5.58
N THR A 66 -9.07 4.88 4.63
CA THR A 66 -9.13 5.25 3.22
C THR A 66 -10.54 5.67 2.79
N SER A 67 -11.56 4.90 3.18
CA SER A 67 -12.94 5.06 2.66
C SER A 67 -13.97 5.34 3.74
N GLU A 68 -13.63 5.19 5.00
CA GLU A 68 -14.55 5.31 6.12
C GLU A 68 -14.05 6.34 7.12
N LYS A 69 -14.97 7.15 7.65
CA LYS A 69 -14.67 8.07 8.74
C LYS A 69 -14.36 7.26 10.00
N ASN A 70 -13.29 7.65 10.69
CA ASN A 70 -12.93 7.12 12.00
C ASN A 70 -12.85 8.30 12.99
N ILE A 71 -11.76 8.48 13.69
CA ILE A 71 -11.50 9.66 14.54
C ILE A 71 -11.37 10.89 13.65
N GLY A 72 -10.56 10.80 12.59
CA GLY A 72 -10.46 11.80 11.53
C GLY A 72 -11.33 11.47 10.32
N PRO A 73 -11.41 12.37 9.33
CA PRO A 73 -12.11 12.13 8.07
C PRO A 73 -11.46 10.99 7.27
N ALA A 74 -12.27 10.32 6.44
CA ALA A 74 -11.73 9.39 5.45
C ALA A 74 -10.85 10.14 4.44
N TYR A 75 -9.80 9.49 3.92
CA TYR A 75 -8.96 10.11 2.88
C TYR A 75 -9.76 10.45 1.62
N LYS A 76 -10.73 9.61 1.23
CA LYS A 76 -11.63 9.91 0.11
C LYS A 76 -12.52 11.12 0.37
N GLU A 77 -12.93 11.38 1.62
CA GLU A 77 -13.68 12.58 1.96
C GLU A 77 -12.80 13.83 1.82
N VAL A 78 -11.53 13.73 2.24
CA VAL A 78 -10.55 14.82 2.04
C VAL A 78 -10.33 15.08 0.55
N ALA A 79 -10.11 14.03 -0.24
CA ALA A 79 -9.92 14.12 -1.68
C ALA A 79 -11.15 14.69 -2.40
N ALA A 80 -12.37 14.41 -1.91
CA ALA A 80 -13.60 14.94 -2.47
C ALA A 80 -13.80 16.44 -2.14
N LYS A 81 -13.35 16.86 -0.94
CA LYS A 81 -13.54 18.23 -0.45
C LYS A 81 -12.58 19.24 -1.08
N TYR A 82 -11.35 18.82 -1.38
CA TYR A 82 -10.29 19.68 -1.90
C TYR A 82 -9.88 19.27 -3.31
N GLU A 83 -9.59 20.25 -4.15
CA GLU A 83 -9.02 19.99 -5.47
C GLU A 83 -7.51 19.71 -5.36
N ASN A 84 -7.00 18.87 -6.28
CA ASN A 84 -5.59 18.54 -6.35
C ASN A 84 -4.79 19.69 -6.99
N THR A 85 -4.55 20.75 -6.24
CA THR A 85 -3.74 21.90 -6.60
C THR A 85 -2.54 22.00 -5.68
N GLU A 86 -1.44 22.59 -6.15
CA GLU A 86 -0.26 22.81 -5.31
C GLU A 86 -0.57 23.62 -4.05
N GLU A 87 -1.48 24.59 -4.15
CA GLU A 87 -1.91 25.40 -3.02
C GLU A 87 -2.57 24.53 -1.94
N ASN A 88 -3.51 23.66 -2.34
CA ASN A 88 -4.18 22.75 -1.42
C ASN A 88 -3.22 21.70 -0.86
N VAL A 89 -2.26 21.21 -1.66
CA VAL A 89 -1.21 20.30 -1.18
C VAL A 89 -0.41 20.95 -0.06
N LYS A 90 0.09 22.17 -0.25
CA LYS A 90 0.87 22.91 0.74
C LYS A 90 0.04 23.28 1.98
N MET A 91 -1.19 23.70 1.78
CA MET A 91 -2.12 24.05 2.86
C MET A 91 -2.41 22.85 3.75
N LEU A 92 -2.74 21.68 3.16
CA LEU A 92 -3.02 20.47 3.91
C LEU A 92 -1.75 19.90 4.56
N ALA A 93 -0.61 19.96 3.88
CA ALA A 93 0.67 19.59 4.47
C ALA A 93 0.97 20.43 5.73
N GLY A 94 0.75 21.74 5.66
CA GLY A 94 0.88 22.62 6.82
C GLY A 94 -0.07 22.26 7.97
N LYS A 95 -1.29 21.79 7.66
CA LYS A 95 -2.24 21.30 8.68
C LYS A 95 -1.80 20.01 9.33
N ILE A 96 -1.22 19.08 8.58
CA ILE A 96 -0.68 17.84 9.11
C ILE A 96 0.48 18.13 10.08
N ILE A 97 1.40 19.01 9.69
CA ILE A 97 2.57 19.35 10.51
C ILE A 97 2.14 20.09 11.79
N LYS A 98 1.21 21.04 11.67
CA LYS A 98 0.78 21.91 12.80
C LYS A 98 -0.37 21.33 13.60
N GLY A 99 -1.09 20.35 13.05
CA GLY A 99 -2.33 19.86 13.65
C GLY A 99 -3.46 20.89 13.57
N GLY A 100 -4.49 20.66 14.40
CA GLY A 100 -5.61 21.59 14.55
C GLY A 100 -6.98 20.95 14.38
N SER A 101 -8.03 21.75 14.57
CA SER A 101 -9.43 21.33 14.52
C SER A 101 -10.29 22.28 13.68
N GLY A 102 -11.57 22.02 13.60
CA GLY A 102 -12.59 22.91 13.02
C GLY A 102 -13.07 22.49 11.62
N ASN A 103 -12.18 22.22 10.66
CA ASN A 103 -12.59 21.90 9.28
C ASN A 103 -13.40 20.60 9.15
N TRP A 104 -13.20 19.66 10.08
CA TRP A 104 -13.80 18.34 10.11
C TRP A 104 -14.51 18.03 11.44
N GLY A 105 -14.73 19.04 12.25
CA GLY A 105 -15.35 18.95 13.57
C GLY A 105 -14.44 19.41 14.69
N ALA A 106 -14.89 19.15 15.93
CA ALA A 106 -14.22 19.61 17.13
C ALA A 106 -13.00 18.78 17.54
N ILE A 107 -12.91 17.52 17.05
CA ILE A 107 -11.79 16.63 17.42
C ILE A 107 -10.51 17.16 16.76
N PRO A 108 -9.47 17.49 17.54
CA PRO A 108 -8.23 17.98 16.97
C PRO A 108 -7.40 16.87 16.36
N MET A 109 -6.77 17.16 15.23
CA MET A 109 -5.70 16.35 14.67
C MET A 109 -4.40 16.65 15.41
N THR A 110 -3.69 15.61 15.84
CA THR A 110 -2.39 15.72 16.47
C THR A 110 -1.37 16.32 15.49
N PRO A 111 -0.50 17.27 15.93
CA PRO A 111 0.57 17.79 15.09
C PRO A 111 1.68 16.76 14.87
N HIS A 112 2.31 16.80 13.68
CA HIS A 112 3.43 15.94 13.30
C HIS A 112 4.66 16.78 12.90
N PRO A 113 5.25 17.56 13.82
CA PRO A 113 6.35 18.48 13.52
C PRO A 113 7.64 17.77 13.10
N GLN A 114 7.75 16.47 13.35
CA GLN A 114 8.90 15.65 12.98
C GLN A 114 8.92 15.28 11.48
N LEU A 115 7.79 15.42 10.78
CA LEU A 115 7.69 15.11 9.36
C LEU A 115 8.23 16.25 8.51
N LYS A 116 8.95 15.91 7.44
CA LYS A 116 9.44 16.90 6.50
C LYS A 116 8.31 17.37 5.59
N GLN A 117 8.30 18.65 5.24
CA GLN A 117 7.29 19.28 4.38
C GLN A 117 7.09 18.50 3.06
N GLU A 118 8.18 18.14 2.39
CA GLU A 118 8.17 17.41 1.11
C GLU A 118 7.56 16.01 1.20
N ASP A 119 7.75 15.32 2.33
CA ASP A 119 7.18 14.00 2.55
C ASP A 119 5.68 14.12 2.83
N VAL A 120 5.27 15.12 3.60
CA VAL A 120 3.86 15.38 3.88
C VAL A 120 3.12 15.83 2.61
N GLU A 121 3.75 16.62 1.75
CA GLU A 121 3.19 16.97 0.43
C GLU A 121 2.98 15.73 -0.45
N ALA A 122 3.92 14.78 -0.43
CA ALA A 122 3.75 13.51 -1.13
C ALA A 122 2.60 12.67 -0.55
N MET A 123 2.43 12.65 0.78
CA MET A 123 1.27 12.02 1.42
C MET A 123 -0.05 12.65 0.98
N VAL A 124 -0.12 13.98 0.91
CA VAL A 124 -1.33 14.69 0.46
C VAL A 124 -1.63 14.41 -1.02
N LYS A 125 -0.62 14.37 -1.89
CA LYS A 125 -0.80 13.99 -3.29
C LYS A 125 -1.39 12.59 -3.42
N TYR A 126 -0.88 11.61 -2.65
CA TYR A 126 -1.47 10.28 -2.58
C TYR A 126 -2.94 10.33 -2.16
N ILE A 127 -3.29 11.10 -1.12
CA ILE A 127 -4.68 11.23 -0.66
C ILE A 127 -5.57 11.76 -1.79
N PHE A 128 -5.13 12.76 -2.55
CA PHE A 128 -5.89 13.30 -3.67
C PHE A 128 -6.12 12.31 -4.81
N LEU A 129 -5.17 11.38 -5.03
CA LEU A 129 -5.33 10.33 -6.02
C LEU A 129 -6.40 9.28 -5.63
N LEU A 130 -6.88 9.28 -4.40
CA LEU A 130 -7.97 8.40 -3.94
C LEU A 130 -9.38 8.93 -4.30
N LYS A 131 -9.47 10.13 -4.89
CA LYS A 131 -10.73 10.70 -5.40
C LYS A 131 -11.25 9.79 -6.51
N LYS A 132 -12.48 9.34 -6.34
CA LYS A 132 -13.24 8.62 -7.40
C LYS A 132 -14.17 9.57 -8.12
#